data_42652fd769a138b8ee87758fdbb414a7
#
_entry.id   42652fd769a138b8ee87758fdbb414a7
#
_cell.length_a   1.000
_cell.length_b   1.000
_cell.length_c   1.000
_cell.angle_alpha   90.00
_cell.angle_beta   90.00
_cell.angle_gamma   90.00
#
_symmetry.space_group_name_H-M   'P 1'
#
loop_
_entity.id
_entity.type
_entity.pdbx_description
1 polymer ?
#
loop_
_entity_poly.entity_id
_entity_poly.type
_entity_poly.pdbx_seq_one_letter_code
_entity_poly.pdbx_strand_id
1 'polypeptide(L)'
;MAKKGFTLWFTGMSGSGKSTLANAVKEELLERGENVEILDGDIIRTNLSKGLGFSKEDRDINIRRVGFVCNLLTRNGACAIAACISPYTAIRDENRELIGRFVEVYCKAPIEKLIERDPKGLYKKALAGEIKGFTGIDDPYEEPEKAEIVVNTAEESIEESKQKILRTHELMGYIPASDTEQDYSEEEE
;
A
#
# COMPACT_ATOMS: atom_id res chain seq x y z
N MET A 1 -11.64 0.56 -26.34
CA MET A 1 -12.27 0.64 -25.00
C MET A 1 -11.42 1.57 -24.14
N ALA A 2 -12.02 2.35 -23.25
CA ALA A 2 -11.25 3.18 -22.32
C ALA A 2 -10.42 2.28 -21.38
N LYS A 3 -9.16 2.66 -21.12
CA LYS A 3 -8.30 1.96 -20.18
C LYS A 3 -8.94 1.94 -18.81
N LYS A 4 -8.99 0.78 -18.17
CA LYS A 4 -9.49 0.64 -16.80
C LYS A 4 -8.32 0.81 -15.85
N GLY A 5 -8.45 1.70 -14.87
CA GLY A 5 -7.48 1.84 -13.80
C GLY A 5 -7.56 0.70 -12.78
N PHE A 6 -6.74 0.78 -11.76
CA PHE A 6 -6.71 -0.16 -10.61
C PHE A 6 -6.18 0.55 -9.37
N THR A 7 -6.40 -0.04 -8.22
CA THR A 7 -5.86 0.46 -6.95
C THR A 7 -4.87 -0.52 -6.37
N LEU A 8 -3.67 -0.04 -6.06
CA LEU A 8 -2.69 -0.67 -5.19
C LEU A 8 -2.86 -0.14 -3.77
N TRP A 9 -3.20 -1.02 -2.85
CA TRP A 9 -3.45 -0.66 -1.46
C TRP A 9 -2.37 -1.21 -0.54
N PHE A 10 -1.37 -0.39 -0.21
CA PHE A 10 -0.33 -0.75 0.73
C PHE A 10 -0.83 -0.59 2.16
N THR A 11 -0.82 -1.67 2.93
CA THR A 11 -1.12 -1.70 4.36
C THR A 11 0.06 -2.25 5.16
N GLY A 12 0.08 -1.97 6.46
CA GLY A 12 1.16 -2.38 7.35
C GLY A 12 1.44 -1.33 8.42
N MET A 13 2.07 -1.70 9.51
CA MET A 13 2.39 -0.83 10.62
C MET A 13 3.34 0.32 10.24
N SER A 14 3.53 1.29 11.12
CA SER A 14 4.49 2.38 10.91
C SER A 14 5.90 1.82 10.70
N GLY A 15 6.69 2.40 9.78
CA GLY A 15 8.06 1.92 9.49
C GLY A 15 8.14 0.62 8.69
N SER A 16 7.01 0.03 8.23
CA SER A 16 7.01 -1.22 7.45
C SER A 16 7.41 -1.06 5.97
N GLY A 17 7.83 0.13 5.51
CA GLY A 17 8.32 0.34 4.15
C GLY A 17 7.26 0.67 3.10
N LYS A 18 5.99 0.88 3.47
CA LYS A 18 4.90 1.20 2.53
C LYS A 18 5.21 2.31 1.56
N SER A 19 5.59 3.50 2.06
CA SER A 19 5.87 4.65 1.21
C SER A 19 7.10 4.43 0.31
N THR A 20 8.10 3.74 0.80
CA THR A 20 9.30 3.39 0.01
C THR A 20 8.94 2.50 -1.17
N LEU A 21 8.21 1.40 -0.91
CA LEU A 21 7.78 0.48 -1.96
C LEU A 21 6.76 1.13 -2.91
N ALA A 22 5.82 1.90 -2.37
CA ALA A 22 4.83 2.62 -3.17
C ALA A 22 5.50 3.58 -4.17
N ASN A 23 6.53 4.31 -3.74
CA ASN A 23 7.29 5.18 -4.64
C ASN A 23 8.10 4.39 -5.69
N ALA A 24 8.78 3.30 -5.30
CA ALA A 24 9.51 2.45 -6.24
C ALA A 24 8.60 1.83 -7.30
N VAL A 25 7.41 1.38 -6.92
CA VAL A 25 6.40 0.86 -7.85
C VAL A 25 5.82 1.96 -8.73
N LYS A 26 5.58 3.16 -8.17
CA LYS A 26 5.10 4.32 -8.94
C LYS A 26 6.05 4.68 -10.08
N GLU A 27 7.35 4.77 -9.78
CA GLU A 27 8.38 5.10 -10.78
C GLU A 27 8.33 4.13 -11.96
N GLU A 28 8.33 2.84 -11.70
CA GLU A 28 8.23 1.80 -12.72
C GLU A 28 6.93 1.88 -13.53
N LEU A 29 5.79 2.08 -12.87
CA LEU A 29 4.51 2.21 -13.56
C LEU A 29 4.45 3.45 -14.47
N LEU A 30 5.07 4.57 -14.07
CA LEU A 30 5.19 5.76 -14.90
C LEU A 30 6.08 5.51 -16.13
N GLU A 31 7.20 4.78 -15.98
CA GLU A 31 8.06 4.38 -17.08
C GLU A 31 7.33 3.48 -18.08
N ARG A 32 6.40 2.64 -17.61
CA ARG A 32 5.52 1.82 -18.46
C ARG A 32 4.33 2.58 -19.04
N GLY A 33 4.28 3.90 -18.87
CA GLY A 33 3.24 4.78 -19.44
C GLY A 33 1.89 4.72 -18.71
N GLU A 34 1.87 4.25 -17.46
CA GLU A 34 0.67 4.31 -16.63
C GLU A 34 0.44 5.73 -16.10
N ASN A 35 -0.84 6.12 -15.97
CA ASN A 35 -1.20 7.32 -15.23
C ASN A 35 -1.35 6.99 -13.75
N VAL A 36 -0.43 7.46 -12.91
CA VAL A 36 -0.31 7.03 -11.50
C VAL A 36 -0.49 8.21 -10.56
N GLU A 37 -1.33 8.03 -9.55
CA GLU A 37 -1.45 8.96 -8.42
C GLU A 37 -1.20 8.24 -7.10
N ILE A 38 -0.40 8.85 -6.20
CA ILE A 38 -0.08 8.28 -4.88
C ILE A 38 -0.80 9.06 -3.77
N LEU A 39 -1.48 8.32 -2.91
CA LEU A 39 -2.13 8.81 -1.71
C LEU A 39 -1.36 8.32 -0.48
N ASP A 40 -0.32 9.08 -0.11
CA ASP A 40 0.46 8.81 1.11
C ASP A 40 -0.31 9.28 2.36
N GLY A 41 -0.30 8.45 3.41
CA GLY A 41 -1.08 8.69 4.62
C GLY A 41 -0.75 9.99 5.33
N ASP A 42 0.50 10.45 5.31
CA ASP A 42 0.89 11.70 5.95
C ASP A 42 0.37 12.91 5.17
N ILE A 43 0.47 12.88 3.83
CA ILE A 43 -0.06 13.93 2.94
C ILE A 43 -1.59 13.99 3.05
N ILE A 44 -2.25 12.85 3.07
CA ILE A 44 -3.72 12.76 3.23
C ILE A 44 -4.16 13.36 4.56
N ARG A 45 -3.44 13.09 5.65
CA ARG A 45 -3.75 13.63 6.97
C ARG A 45 -3.68 15.14 7.05
N THR A 46 -2.74 15.76 6.35
CA THR A 46 -2.57 17.22 6.35
C THR A 46 -3.56 17.95 5.45
N ASN A 47 -4.10 17.27 4.42
CA ASN A 47 -4.99 17.86 3.43
C ASN A 47 -6.43 17.33 3.55
N LEU A 48 -6.68 16.13 3.03
CA LEU A 48 -8.02 15.56 2.90
C LEU A 48 -8.67 15.24 4.26
N SER A 49 -7.86 14.86 5.24
CA SER A 49 -8.31 14.44 6.58
C SER A 49 -7.83 15.37 7.69
N LYS A 50 -7.57 16.64 7.35
CA LYS A 50 -7.22 17.65 8.34
C LYS A 50 -8.30 17.78 9.42
N GLY A 51 -7.88 17.72 10.68
CA GLY A 51 -8.79 17.79 11.84
C GLY A 51 -9.25 16.44 12.40
N LEU A 52 -9.02 15.32 11.69
CA LEU A 52 -9.23 13.99 12.26
C LEU A 52 -8.11 13.63 13.24
N GLY A 53 -8.50 13.00 14.35
CA GLY A 53 -7.61 12.42 15.35
C GLY A 53 -7.16 10.99 15.00
N PHE A 54 -6.88 10.21 16.05
CA PHE A 54 -6.40 8.83 15.95
C PHE A 54 -7.32 7.82 16.64
N SER A 55 -8.55 8.21 17.00
CA SER A 55 -9.57 7.28 17.44
C SER A 55 -9.86 6.26 16.33
N LYS A 56 -10.44 5.11 16.69
CA LYS A 56 -10.86 4.11 15.70
C LYS A 56 -11.78 4.73 14.66
N GLU A 57 -12.75 5.54 15.09
CA GLU A 57 -13.71 6.21 14.21
C GLU A 57 -13.01 7.19 13.26
N ASP A 58 -12.10 8.03 13.73
CA ASP A 58 -11.34 8.97 12.90
C ASP A 58 -10.46 8.24 11.88
N ARG A 59 -9.88 7.10 12.27
CA ARG A 59 -9.09 6.25 11.35
C ARG A 59 -9.98 5.66 10.27
N ASP A 60 -11.15 5.14 10.62
CA ASP A 60 -12.11 4.60 9.66
C ASP A 60 -12.59 5.67 8.68
N ILE A 61 -12.92 6.87 9.17
CA ILE A 61 -13.29 8.02 8.32
C ILE A 61 -12.16 8.38 7.37
N ASN A 62 -10.90 8.46 7.88
CA ASN A 62 -9.75 8.75 7.05
C ASN A 62 -9.59 7.71 5.92
N ILE A 63 -9.68 6.43 6.24
CA ILE A 63 -9.49 5.34 5.28
C ILE A 63 -10.64 5.29 4.27
N ARG A 64 -11.88 5.59 4.65
CA ARG A 64 -13.02 5.76 3.70
C ARG A 64 -12.78 6.90 2.72
N ARG A 65 -12.25 8.04 3.18
CA ARG A 65 -11.91 9.16 2.31
C ARG A 65 -10.84 8.79 1.29
N VAL A 66 -9.79 8.10 1.72
CA VAL A 66 -8.75 7.57 0.83
C VAL A 66 -9.36 6.62 -0.19
N GLY A 67 -10.17 5.66 0.24
CA GLY A 67 -10.83 4.69 -0.63
C GLY A 67 -11.74 5.36 -1.66
N PHE A 68 -12.48 6.40 -1.26
CA PHE A 68 -13.33 7.15 -2.20
C PHE A 68 -12.49 7.84 -3.29
N VAL A 69 -11.36 8.47 -2.94
CA VAL A 69 -10.46 9.07 -3.94
C VAL A 69 -9.84 8.00 -4.85
N CYS A 70 -9.39 6.87 -4.28
CA CYS A 70 -8.90 5.75 -5.08
C CYS A 70 -9.95 5.24 -6.07
N ASN A 71 -11.21 5.11 -5.64
CA ASN A 71 -12.31 4.72 -6.54
C ASN A 71 -12.51 5.72 -7.68
N LEU A 72 -12.46 7.03 -7.39
CA LEU A 72 -12.56 8.06 -8.44
C LEU A 72 -11.44 7.94 -9.47
N LEU A 73 -10.21 7.75 -9.04
CA LEU A 73 -9.04 7.59 -9.91
C LEU A 73 -9.14 6.30 -10.73
N THR A 74 -9.41 5.18 -10.07
CA THR A 74 -9.51 3.86 -10.71
C THR A 74 -10.58 3.82 -11.81
N ARG A 75 -11.78 4.32 -11.55
CA ARG A 75 -12.85 4.34 -12.55
C ARG A 75 -12.59 5.28 -13.72
N ASN A 76 -11.68 6.25 -13.55
CA ASN A 76 -11.23 7.16 -14.60
C ASN A 76 -9.95 6.72 -15.31
N GLY A 77 -9.51 5.48 -15.10
CA GLY A 77 -8.41 4.88 -15.85
C GLY A 77 -7.02 5.13 -15.27
N ALA A 78 -6.92 5.72 -14.07
CA ALA A 78 -5.65 5.91 -13.39
C ALA A 78 -5.33 4.73 -12.45
N CYS A 79 -4.04 4.50 -12.23
CA CYS A 79 -3.54 3.68 -11.14
C CYS A 79 -3.49 4.51 -9.86
N ALA A 80 -4.28 4.17 -8.85
CA ALA A 80 -4.23 4.79 -7.55
C ALA A 80 -3.36 3.95 -6.60
N ILE A 81 -2.36 4.55 -6.00
CA ILE A 81 -1.52 3.90 -4.98
C ILE A 81 -1.84 4.51 -3.62
N ALA A 82 -2.49 3.76 -2.74
CA ALA A 82 -2.70 4.17 -1.35
C ALA A 82 -1.60 3.57 -0.45
N ALA A 83 -0.93 4.39 0.35
CA ALA A 83 0.09 3.95 1.31
C ALA A 83 -0.31 4.40 2.73
N CYS A 84 -1.17 3.62 3.37
CA CYS A 84 -1.76 3.92 4.68
C CYS A 84 -1.61 2.73 5.63
N ILE A 85 -1.55 2.97 6.95
CA ILE A 85 -1.56 1.88 7.93
C ILE A 85 -2.81 1.03 7.76
N SER A 86 -4.01 1.67 7.66
CA SER A 86 -5.32 1.02 7.51
C SER A 86 -5.47 -0.22 8.42
N PRO A 87 -5.47 -0.04 9.75
CA PRO A 87 -5.24 -1.12 10.71
C PRO A 87 -6.38 -2.13 10.82
N TYR A 88 -7.59 -1.80 10.39
CA TYR A 88 -8.78 -2.62 10.60
C TYR A 88 -9.24 -3.31 9.31
N THR A 89 -9.46 -4.61 9.37
CA THR A 89 -9.87 -5.45 8.22
C THR A 89 -11.18 -4.97 7.61
N ALA A 90 -12.19 -4.69 8.43
CA ALA A 90 -13.52 -4.30 7.95
C ALA A 90 -13.48 -3.10 6.99
N ILE A 91 -12.64 -2.08 7.29
CA ILE A 91 -12.56 -0.89 6.45
C ILE A 91 -11.73 -1.13 5.18
N ARG A 92 -10.76 -2.05 5.21
CA ARG A 92 -10.04 -2.46 3.98
C ARG A 92 -10.98 -3.24 3.06
N ASP A 93 -11.79 -4.14 3.60
CA ASP A 93 -12.79 -4.90 2.84
C ASP A 93 -13.86 -4.00 2.24
N GLU A 94 -14.36 -3.00 2.99
CA GLU A 94 -15.30 -1.97 2.49
C GLU A 94 -14.72 -1.25 1.25
N ASN A 95 -13.45 -0.85 1.29
CA ASN A 95 -12.79 -0.20 0.16
C ASN A 95 -12.54 -1.16 -1.00
N ARG A 96 -12.22 -2.42 -0.74
CA ARG A 96 -12.08 -3.47 -1.74
C ARG A 96 -13.38 -3.64 -2.54
N GLU A 97 -14.51 -3.73 -1.85
CA GLU A 97 -15.84 -3.84 -2.48
C GLU A 97 -16.19 -2.60 -3.30
N LEU A 98 -15.94 -1.41 -2.74
CA LEU A 98 -16.21 -0.13 -3.41
C LEU A 98 -15.43 0.02 -4.71
N ILE A 99 -14.15 -0.36 -4.73
CA ILE A 99 -13.22 -0.10 -5.83
C ILE A 99 -13.26 -1.22 -6.88
N GLY A 100 -13.40 -2.46 -6.45
CA GLY A 100 -13.45 -3.66 -7.30
C GLY A 100 -12.10 -4.08 -7.89
N ARG A 101 -11.40 -3.22 -8.64
CA ARG A 101 -10.03 -3.47 -9.12
C ARG A 101 -9.01 -3.04 -8.06
N PHE A 102 -8.95 -3.80 -7.01
CA PHE A 102 -8.21 -3.53 -5.79
C PHE A 102 -7.21 -4.66 -5.52
N VAL A 103 -5.98 -4.31 -5.27
CA VAL A 103 -4.90 -5.25 -4.92
C VAL A 103 -4.30 -4.81 -3.59
N GLU A 104 -4.46 -5.63 -2.58
CA GLU A 104 -3.90 -5.39 -1.26
C GLU A 104 -2.46 -5.88 -1.18
N VAL A 105 -1.55 -4.97 -0.81
CA VAL A 105 -0.14 -5.26 -0.58
C VAL A 105 0.15 -5.12 0.90
N TYR A 106 0.36 -6.24 1.57
CA TYR A 106 0.72 -6.25 2.98
C TYR A 106 2.24 -6.15 3.15
N CYS A 107 2.71 -4.99 3.64
CA CYS A 107 4.10 -4.79 4.04
C CYS A 107 4.31 -5.33 5.44
N LYS A 108 4.76 -6.58 5.53
CA LYS A 108 4.99 -7.30 6.79
C LYS A 108 6.41 -7.07 7.28
N ALA A 109 6.56 -6.82 8.59
CA ALA A 109 7.82 -6.90 9.31
C ALA A 109 7.54 -7.17 10.79
N PRO A 110 8.40 -7.92 11.50
CA PRO A 110 8.30 -8.11 12.94
C PRO A 110 8.34 -6.78 13.68
N ILE A 111 7.55 -6.66 14.77
CA ILE A 111 7.45 -5.42 15.53
C ILE A 111 8.81 -4.95 16.07
N GLU A 112 9.69 -5.88 16.44
CA GLU A 112 11.04 -5.61 16.92
C GLU A 112 11.86 -4.87 15.85
N LYS A 113 11.72 -5.27 14.57
CA LYS A 113 12.38 -4.60 13.43
C LYS A 113 11.79 -3.22 13.16
N LEU A 114 10.50 -3.03 13.39
CA LEU A 114 9.86 -1.72 13.23
C LEU A 114 10.29 -0.76 14.32
N ILE A 115 10.42 -1.23 15.56
CA ILE A 115 10.96 -0.47 16.70
C ILE A 115 12.43 -0.09 16.46
N GLU A 116 13.25 -1.03 15.94
CA GLU A 116 14.65 -0.77 15.58
C GLU A 116 14.76 0.31 14.49
N ARG A 117 13.93 0.22 13.46
CA ARG A 117 13.92 1.20 12.34
C ARG A 117 13.46 2.59 12.78
N ASP A 118 12.37 2.66 13.47
CA ASP A 118 11.65 3.85 13.99
C ASP A 118 11.97 5.18 13.25
N PRO A 119 11.77 5.28 11.93
CA PRO A 119 12.25 6.40 11.12
C PRO A 119 11.66 7.76 11.53
N LYS A 120 10.56 7.76 12.25
CA LYS A 120 9.84 8.95 12.72
C LYS A 120 9.95 9.16 14.24
N GLY A 121 10.64 8.28 14.96
CA GLY A 121 10.73 8.31 16.43
C GLY A 121 9.40 8.07 17.15
N LEU A 122 8.39 7.48 16.46
CA LEU A 122 7.05 7.29 17.00
C LEU A 122 6.95 6.10 17.95
N TYR A 123 7.67 5.01 17.66
CA TYR A 123 7.73 3.85 18.57
C TYR A 123 8.38 4.22 19.89
N LYS A 124 9.48 4.98 19.85
CA LYS A 124 10.15 5.48 21.06
C LYS A 124 9.18 6.27 21.94
N LYS A 125 8.41 7.17 21.34
CA LYS A 125 7.41 7.99 22.06
C LYS A 125 6.25 7.16 22.60
N ALA A 126 5.77 6.18 21.80
CA ALA A 126 4.68 5.30 22.23
C ALA A 126 5.11 4.42 23.41
N LEU A 127 6.31 3.82 23.36
CA LEU A 127 6.86 3.01 24.44
C LEU A 127 7.14 3.84 25.71
N ALA A 128 7.51 5.12 25.56
CA ALA A 128 7.63 6.06 26.70
C ALA A 128 6.28 6.55 27.25
N GLY A 129 5.15 6.17 26.63
CA GLY A 129 3.81 6.59 27.04
C GLY A 129 3.44 8.03 26.64
N GLU A 130 4.26 8.69 25.83
CA GLU A 130 4.02 10.05 25.33
C GLU A 130 2.93 10.08 24.24
N ILE A 131 2.76 8.99 23.51
CA ILE A 131 1.71 8.79 22.49
C ILE A 131 0.81 7.65 22.95
N LYS A 132 -0.51 7.86 22.87
CA LYS A 132 -1.54 6.86 23.15
C LYS A 132 -2.25 6.43 21.86
N GLY A 133 -2.80 5.21 21.86
CA GLY A 133 -3.50 4.66 20.71
C GLY A 133 -2.57 4.46 19.51
N PHE A 134 -1.34 4.03 19.74
CA PHE A 134 -0.37 3.80 18.67
C PHE A 134 -0.49 2.37 18.14
N THR A 135 -0.78 2.25 16.84
CA THR A 135 -0.97 0.96 16.16
C THR A 135 0.23 0.05 16.31
N GLY A 136 0.01 -1.15 16.85
CA GLY A 136 1.03 -2.16 17.10
C GLY A 136 1.65 -2.09 18.50
N ILE A 137 1.30 -1.09 19.34
CA ILE A 137 1.75 -0.97 20.73
C ILE A 137 0.55 -1.07 21.67
N ASP A 138 -0.32 -0.08 21.69
CA ASP A 138 -1.51 -0.02 22.56
C ASP A 138 -2.81 0.09 21.76
N ASP A 139 -2.74 0.01 20.42
CA ASP A 139 -3.88 -0.12 19.52
C ASP A 139 -3.62 -1.25 18.51
N PRO A 140 -4.61 -2.08 18.15
CA PRO A 140 -4.38 -3.26 17.33
C PRO A 140 -4.07 -2.91 15.86
N TYR A 141 -3.29 -3.78 15.21
CA TYR A 141 -3.22 -3.92 13.77
C TYR A 141 -3.75 -5.30 13.39
N GLU A 142 -4.83 -5.32 12.64
CA GLU A 142 -5.42 -6.56 12.13
C GLU A 142 -4.71 -6.95 10.83
N GLU A 143 -3.86 -7.98 10.89
CA GLU A 143 -3.15 -8.47 9.70
C GLU A 143 -4.14 -8.94 8.64
N PRO A 144 -3.94 -8.57 7.36
CA PRO A 144 -4.83 -9.02 6.30
C PRO A 144 -4.65 -10.54 6.05
N GLU A 145 -5.76 -11.28 6.14
CA GLU A 145 -5.77 -12.73 5.88
C GLU A 145 -5.78 -13.07 4.38
N LYS A 146 -6.20 -12.13 3.53
CA LYS A 146 -6.46 -12.34 2.10
C LYS A 146 -5.77 -11.30 1.21
N ALA A 147 -4.63 -10.76 1.67
CA ALA A 147 -3.84 -9.87 0.82
C ALA A 147 -3.39 -10.62 -0.45
N GLU A 148 -3.57 -10.02 -1.61
CA GLU A 148 -3.08 -10.56 -2.88
C GLU A 148 -1.54 -10.67 -2.88
N ILE A 149 -0.87 -9.76 -2.17
CA ILE A 149 0.59 -9.70 -2.12
C ILE A 149 1.02 -9.48 -0.67
N VAL A 150 1.90 -10.35 -0.19
CA VAL A 150 2.61 -10.16 1.09
C VAL A 150 4.08 -9.98 0.79
N VAL A 151 4.67 -8.86 1.23
CA VAL A 151 6.10 -8.59 1.13
C VAL A 151 6.71 -8.55 2.53
N ASN A 152 7.74 -9.35 2.77
CA ASN A 152 8.47 -9.36 4.04
C ASN A 152 9.61 -8.34 3.99
N THR A 153 9.32 -7.11 4.35
CA THR A 153 10.29 -6.00 4.26
C THR A 153 11.45 -6.09 5.27
N ALA A 154 11.45 -7.09 6.14
CA ALA A 154 12.59 -7.38 7.00
C ALA A 154 13.66 -8.25 6.31
N GLU A 155 13.27 -8.98 5.27
CA GLU A 155 14.09 -9.98 4.59
C GLU A 155 14.26 -9.68 3.09
N GLU A 156 13.20 -9.20 2.44
CA GLU A 156 13.20 -8.86 1.01
C GLU A 156 13.83 -7.47 0.78
N SER A 157 14.62 -7.32 -0.26
CA SER A 157 15.05 -6.02 -0.76
C SER A 157 13.87 -5.25 -1.38
N ILE A 158 14.06 -3.94 -1.57
CA ILE A 158 13.04 -3.10 -2.25
C ILE A 158 12.79 -3.62 -3.67
N GLU A 159 13.86 -4.03 -4.37
CA GLU A 159 13.77 -4.51 -5.75
C GLU A 159 12.98 -5.84 -5.82
N GLU A 160 13.29 -6.82 -4.98
CA GLU A 160 12.56 -8.10 -4.92
C GLU A 160 11.07 -7.87 -4.64
N SER A 161 10.76 -7.04 -3.64
CA SER A 161 9.38 -6.69 -3.30
C SER A 161 8.66 -5.95 -4.44
N LYS A 162 9.34 -5.01 -5.12
CA LYS A 162 8.83 -4.28 -6.29
C LYS A 162 8.49 -5.24 -7.42
N GLN A 163 9.42 -6.12 -7.79
CA GLN A 163 9.23 -7.10 -8.87
C GLN A 163 8.05 -8.05 -8.57
N LYS A 164 7.95 -8.52 -7.33
CA LYS A 164 6.81 -9.34 -6.88
C LYS A 164 5.46 -8.64 -7.07
N ILE A 165 5.40 -7.33 -6.74
CA ILE A 165 4.20 -6.53 -6.92
C ILE A 165 3.86 -6.37 -8.39
N LEU A 166 4.83 -5.99 -9.23
CA LEU A 166 4.62 -5.76 -10.66
C LEU A 166 4.20 -7.05 -11.37
N ARG A 167 4.90 -8.17 -11.13
CA ARG A 167 4.57 -9.46 -11.73
C ARG A 167 3.15 -9.92 -11.36
N THR A 168 2.71 -9.70 -10.15
CA THR A 168 1.32 -10.01 -9.76
C THR A 168 0.32 -9.20 -10.59
N HIS A 169 0.60 -7.91 -10.85
CA HIS A 169 -0.27 -7.06 -11.68
C HIS A 169 -0.25 -7.44 -13.15
N GLU A 170 0.87 -7.89 -13.67
CA GLU A 170 1.00 -8.48 -15.00
C GLU A 170 0.14 -9.75 -15.13
N LEU A 171 0.24 -10.67 -14.16
CA LEU A 171 -0.57 -11.89 -14.12
C LEU A 171 -2.08 -11.62 -13.99
N MET A 172 -2.46 -10.57 -13.28
CA MET A 172 -3.85 -10.14 -13.18
C MET A 172 -4.36 -9.38 -14.42
N GLY A 173 -3.49 -9.11 -15.39
CA GLY A 173 -3.83 -8.34 -16.59
C GLY A 173 -4.16 -6.87 -16.31
N TYR A 174 -3.58 -6.29 -15.25
CA TYR A 174 -3.76 -4.88 -14.92
C TYR A 174 -2.75 -3.98 -15.62
N ILE A 175 -1.54 -4.49 -15.83
CA ILE A 175 -0.48 -3.86 -16.62
C ILE A 175 0.03 -4.84 -17.68
N PRO A 176 0.63 -4.35 -18.80
CA PRO A 176 1.30 -5.22 -19.75
C PRO A 176 2.46 -5.99 -19.12
N ALA A 177 2.72 -7.20 -19.59
CA ALA A 177 3.91 -7.94 -19.21
C ALA A 177 5.18 -7.17 -19.65
N SER A 178 6.24 -7.24 -18.85
CA SER A 178 7.53 -6.69 -19.23
C SER A 178 8.14 -7.52 -20.37
N ASP A 179 8.70 -6.87 -21.38
CA ASP A 179 9.32 -7.52 -22.57
C ASP A 179 10.55 -8.40 -22.25
N THR A 180 10.95 -8.50 -20.98
CA THR A 180 12.12 -9.25 -20.53
C THR A 180 11.96 -10.79 -20.57
N GLU A 181 10.77 -11.34 -20.85
CA GLU A 181 10.56 -12.79 -20.94
C GLU A 181 10.53 -13.35 -22.39
N GLN A 182 10.73 -12.52 -23.45
CA GLN A 182 10.69 -13.01 -24.84
C GLN A 182 12.02 -13.56 -25.36
N ASP A 183 13.13 -13.45 -24.61
CA ASP A 183 14.48 -13.76 -25.12
C ASP A 183 15.00 -15.19 -24.83
N TYR A 184 14.16 -16.07 -24.25
CA TYR A 184 14.59 -17.45 -23.91
C TYR A 184 13.97 -18.56 -24.77
N SER A 185 13.24 -18.22 -25.84
CA SER A 185 12.56 -19.24 -26.67
C SER A 185 13.15 -19.42 -28.09
N GLU A 186 14.24 -18.75 -28.46
CA GLU A 186 14.82 -18.85 -29.82
C GLU A 186 16.21 -19.50 -29.89
N GLU A 187 16.74 -20.11 -28.83
CA GLU A 187 18.05 -20.81 -28.92
C GLU A 187 17.97 -22.34 -28.79
N GLU A 188 16.87 -22.97 -29.19
CA GLU A 188 16.83 -24.42 -29.42
C GLU A 188 16.18 -24.77 -30.76
N GLU A 189 16.94 -24.58 -31.86
CA GLU A 189 16.81 -25.36 -33.11
C GLU A 189 18.20 -25.71 -33.69
#